data_29b81ec6f2717a712e4e0afacbe1e84e
#
_entry.id   29b81ec6f2717a712e4e0afacbe1e84e
#
_cell.length_a   1.000
_cell.length_b   1.000
_cell.length_c   1.000
_cell.angle_alpha   90.00
_cell.angle_beta   90.00
_cell.angle_gamma   90.00
#
_symmetry.space_group_name_H-M   'P 1'
#
loop_
_entity.id
_entity.type
_entity.pdbx_description
1 polymer ?
#
loop_
_entity_poly.entity_id
_entity_poly.type
_entity_poly.pdbx_seq_one_letter_code
_entity_poly.pdbx_strand_id
1 'polypeptide(L)'
;MNPILRNILAFLAGLIIGSVVNMGIIMVSGYFIPPPAGADVTTLEGLKKSMHLFEIKHFIFPFLAHALGTFVGAYLAARIASNNKLSIALAIGVLFLVGGVANVFMLPSPIWFSAFDLILAYIPMAFLAGKLGANTSNV
;
A
#
# COMPACT_ATOMS: atom_id res chain seq x y z
N MET A 1 16.51 20.03 14.53
CA MET A 1 16.21 19.88 13.08
C MET A 1 14.98 20.71 12.75
N ASN A 2 15.04 21.45 11.66
CA ASN A 2 13.90 22.26 11.18
C ASN A 2 12.64 21.39 11.04
N PRO A 3 11.47 21.80 11.58
CA PRO A 3 10.23 21.04 11.48
C PRO A 3 9.83 20.67 10.05
N ILE A 4 10.04 21.57 9.09
CA ILE A 4 9.72 21.30 7.68
C ILE A 4 10.60 20.17 7.14
N LEU A 5 11.90 20.25 7.37
CA LEU A 5 12.84 19.21 6.95
C LEU A 5 12.48 17.86 7.59
N ARG A 6 12.14 17.86 8.88
CA ARG A 6 11.72 16.64 9.58
C ARG A 6 10.45 16.03 8.97
N ASN A 7 9.48 16.86 8.61
CA ASN A 7 8.25 16.39 7.97
C ASN A 7 8.50 15.81 6.58
N ILE A 8 9.39 16.42 5.79
CA ILE A 8 9.79 15.90 4.48
C ILE A 8 10.47 14.53 4.66
N LEU A 9 11.42 14.42 5.58
CA LEU A 9 12.10 13.14 5.85
C LEU A 9 11.14 12.07 6.38
N ALA A 10 10.16 12.46 7.21
CA ALA A 10 9.11 11.58 7.71
C ALA A 10 8.27 11.02 6.56
N PHE A 11 7.85 11.88 5.63
CA PHE A 11 7.09 11.49 4.44
C PHE A 11 7.90 10.53 3.55
N LEU A 12 9.14 10.87 3.23
CA LEU A 12 10.02 10.03 2.41
C LEU A 12 10.30 8.68 3.07
N ALA A 13 10.59 8.65 4.37
CA ALA A 13 10.79 7.41 5.12
C ALA A 13 9.54 6.53 5.10
N GLY A 14 8.36 7.12 5.34
CA GLY A 14 7.08 6.42 5.27
C GLY A 14 6.81 5.85 3.89
N LEU A 15 7.07 6.63 2.83
CA LEU A 15 6.91 6.19 1.46
C LEU A 15 7.83 4.99 1.13
N ILE A 16 9.10 5.09 1.46
CA ILE A 16 10.09 4.04 1.19
C ILE A 16 9.73 2.75 1.96
N ILE A 17 9.52 2.85 3.27
CA ILE A 17 9.24 1.67 4.10
C ILE A 17 7.89 1.06 3.74
N GLY A 18 6.85 1.87 3.50
CA GLY A 18 5.56 1.38 3.04
C GLY A 18 5.65 0.62 1.72
N SER A 19 6.47 1.13 0.77
CA SER A 19 6.72 0.46 -0.52
C SER A 19 7.50 -0.86 -0.33
N VAL A 20 8.48 -0.89 0.57
CA VAL A 20 9.24 -2.11 0.90
C VAL A 20 8.31 -3.17 1.51
N VAL A 21 7.43 -2.79 2.44
CA VAL A 21 6.44 -3.70 3.02
C VAL A 21 5.49 -4.23 1.95
N ASN A 22 4.95 -3.35 1.12
CA ASN A 22 4.07 -3.73 0.01
C ASN A 22 4.76 -4.75 -0.92
N MET A 23 5.95 -4.42 -1.41
CA MET A 23 6.69 -5.32 -2.30
C MET A 23 7.06 -6.62 -1.61
N GLY A 24 7.48 -6.59 -0.35
CA GLY A 24 7.82 -7.78 0.43
C GLY A 24 6.65 -8.75 0.55
N ILE A 25 5.43 -8.25 0.81
CA ILE A 25 4.21 -9.08 0.89
C ILE A 25 3.91 -9.71 -0.48
N ILE A 26 4.01 -8.93 -1.57
CA ILE A 26 3.82 -9.47 -2.93
C ILE A 26 4.86 -10.55 -3.23
N MET A 27 6.13 -10.33 -2.91
CA MET A 27 7.20 -11.30 -3.20
C MET A 27 7.01 -12.64 -2.47
N VAL A 28 6.50 -12.62 -1.23
CA VAL A 28 6.28 -13.85 -0.47
C VAL A 28 4.92 -14.51 -0.78
N SER A 29 4.01 -13.81 -1.45
CA SER A 29 2.65 -14.29 -1.70
C SER A 29 2.60 -15.64 -2.40
N GLY A 30 3.48 -15.86 -3.38
CA GLY A 30 3.55 -17.10 -4.16
C GLY A 30 3.92 -18.35 -3.36
N TYR A 31 4.53 -18.20 -2.17
CA TYR A 31 4.80 -19.33 -1.27
C TYR A 31 3.54 -19.80 -0.54
N PHE A 32 2.57 -18.89 -0.30
CA PHE A 32 1.33 -19.20 0.41
C PHE A 32 0.18 -19.50 -0.55
N ILE A 33 0.04 -18.70 -1.59
CA ILE A 33 -0.98 -18.86 -2.64
C ILE A 33 -0.25 -18.81 -3.99
N PRO A 34 0.17 -19.96 -4.51
CA PRO A 34 0.85 -20.00 -5.81
C PRO A 34 -0.01 -19.42 -6.93
N PRO A 35 0.61 -18.82 -7.95
CA PRO A 35 -0.11 -18.37 -9.13
C PRO A 35 -0.94 -19.52 -9.77
N PRO A 36 -2.04 -19.18 -10.48
CA PRO A 36 -2.81 -20.18 -11.20
C PRO A 36 -1.95 -20.96 -12.21
N ALA A 37 -2.28 -22.23 -12.43
CA ALA A 37 -1.58 -23.04 -13.43
C ALA A 37 -1.64 -22.37 -14.81
N GLY A 38 -0.49 -22.23 -15.46
CA GLY A 38 -0.36 -21.57 -16.77
C GLY A 38 -0.31 -20.05 -16.75
N ALA A 39 -0.38 -19.42 -15.57
CA ALA A 39 -0.23 -17.97 -15.45
C ALA A 39 1.26 -17.55 -15.55
N ASP A 40 1.55 -16.56 -16.39
CA ASP A 40 2.83 -15.86 -16.40
C ASP A 40 2.73 -14.62 -15.51
N VAL A 41 3.43 -14.64 -14.39
CA VAL A 41 3.51 -13.53 -13.43
C VAL A 41 4.89 -12.85 -13.43
N THR A 42 5.76 -13.21 -14.36
CA THR A 42 7.15 -12.72 -14.43
C THR A 42 7.24 -11.37 -15.13
N THR A 43 6.28 -11.03 -15.97
CA THR A 43 6.21 -9.78 -16.71
C THR A 43 4.84 -9.12 -16.55
N LEU A 44 4.78 -7.80 -16.71
CA LEU A 44 3.51 -7.07 -16.70
C LEU A 44 2.56 -7.58 -17.81
N GLU A 45 3.10 -7.83 -18.99
CA GLU A 45 2.34 -8.31 -20.15
C GLU A 45 1.82 -9.73 -19.93
N GLY A 46 2.64 -10.60 -19.35
CA GLY A 46 2.24 -11.96 -18.95
C GLY A 46 1.13 -11.93 -17.90
N LEU A 47 1.29 -11.08 -16.87
CA LEU A 47 0.28 -10.90 -15.82
C LEU A 47 -1.05 -10.40 -16.38
N LYS A 48 -1.03 -9.41 -17.29
CA LYS A 48 -2.24 -8.93 -17.99
C LYS A 48 -2.97 -10.06 -18.71
N LYS A 49 -2.23 -10.86 -19.47
CA LYS A 49 -2.79 -11.97 -20.24
C LYS A 49 -3.33 -13.09 -19.36
N SER A 50 -2.72 -13.29 -18.20
CA SER A 50 -3.06 -14.36 -17.25
C SER A 50 -4.14 -13.97 -16.24
N MET A 51 -4.53 -12.70 -16.15
CA MET A 51 -5.43 -12.20 -15.11
C MET A 51 -6.78 -12.94 -15.07
N HIS A 52 -7.27 -13.41 -16.21
CA HIS A 52 -8.51 -14.19 -16.30
C HIS A 52 -8.45 -15.56 -15.60
N LEU A 53 -7.24 -16.06 -15.28
CA LEU A 53 -7.03 -17.30 -14.55
C LEU A 53 -7.09 -17.11 -13.02
N PHE A 54 -7.03 -15.85 -12.55
CA PHE A 54 -6.96 -15.54 -11.13
C PHE A 54 -8.32 -15.72 -10.45
N GLU A 55 -8.33 -16.46 -9.36
CA GLU A 55 -9.46 -16.65 -8.46
C GLU A 55 -9.42 -15.65 -7.29
N ILE A 56 -10.51 -15.55 -6.53
CA ILE A 56 -10.64 -14.63 -5.38
C ILE A 56 -9.46 -14.75 -4.42
N LYS A 57 -9.01 -15.96 -4.11
CA LYS A 57 -7.88 -16.22 -3.20
C LYS A 57 -6.57 -15.52 -3.61
N HIS A 58 -6.34 -15.36 -4.91
CA HIS A 58 -5.13 -14.75 -5.45
C HIS A 58 -5.08 -13.23 -5.24
N PHE A 59 -6.21 -12.60 -4.89
CA PHE A 59 -6.30 -11.16 -4.58
C PHE A 59 -6.09 -10.83 -3.10
N ILE A 60 -6.00 -11.84 -2.22
CA ILE A 60 -5.79 -11.65 -0.77
C ILE A 60 -4.45 -10.92 -0.51
N PHE A 61 -3.36 -11.45 -1.04
CA PHE A 61 -2.04 -10.86 -0.81
C PHE A 61 -1.84 -9.50 -1.48
N PRO A 62 -2.29 -9.24 -2.70
CA PRO A 62 -2.32 -7.88 -3.26
C PRO A 62 -3.04 -6.88 -2.36
N PHE A 63 -4.23 -7.21 -1.87
CA PHE A 63 -4.95 -6.35 -0.92
C PHE A 63 -4.15 -6.13 0.37
N LEU A 64 -3.63 -7.19 0.99
CA LEU A 64 -2.82 -7.09 2.20
C LEU A 64 -1.55 -6.26 1.97
N ALA A 65 -0.92 -6.41 0.83
CA ALA A 65 0.26 -5.63 0.46
C ALA A 65 -0.05 -4.14 0.40
N HIS A 66 -1.14 -3.76 -0.26
CA HIS A 66 -1.58 -2.38 -0.36
C HIS A 66 -2.00 -1.82 1.00
N ALA A 67 -2.82 -2.56 1.75
CA ALA A 67 -3.33 -2.13 3.05
C ALA A 67 -2.22 -2.00 4.09
N LEU A 68 -1.38 -3.02 4.26
CA LEU A 68 -0.30 -3.02 5.25
C LEU A 68 0.85 -2.12 4.84
N GLY A 69 1.18 -2.06 3.55
CA GLY A 69 2.17 -1.11 3.05
C GLY A 69 1.78 0.33 3.34
N THR A 70 0.53 0.69 3.06
CA THR A 70 -0.01 2.01 3.38
C THR A 70 -0.03 2.25 4.90
N PHE A 71 -0.50 1.27 5.68
CA PHE A 71 -0.57 1.41 7.13
C PHE A 71 0.81 1.64 7.75
N VAL A 72 1.78 0.79 7.45
CA VAL A 72 3.14 0.91 8.02
C VAL A 72 3.80 2.21 7.57
N GLY A 73 3.71 2.57 6.30
CA GLY A 73 4.26 3.82 5.78
C GLY A 73 3.67 5.05 6.45
N ALA A 74 2.34 5.12 6.54
CA ALA A 74 1.62 6.22 7.18
C ALA A 74 1.89 6.31 8.69
N TYR A 75 1.95 5.15 9.38
CA TYR A 75 2.29 5.09 10.79
C TYR A 75 3.68 5.65 11.09
N LEU A 76 4.69 5.20 10.34
CA LEU A 76 6.07 5.69 10.49
C LEU A 76 6.17 7.18 10.16
N ALA A 77 5.53 7.63 9.10
CA ALA A 77 5.49 9.04 8.75
C ALA A 77 4.92 9.89 9.89
N ALA A 78 3.78 9.46 10.46
CA ALA A 78 3.18 10.15 11.61
C ALA A 78 4.06 10.12 12.87
N ARG A 79 4.78 9.01 13.11
CA ARG A 79 5.69 8.88 14.26
C ARG A 79 6.89 9.81 14.17
N ILE A 80 7.46 9.95 12.99
CA ILE A 80 8.69 10.74 12.75
C ILE A 80 8.37 12.23 12.63
N ALA A 81 7.22 12.58 12.06
CA ALA A 81 6.82 13.95 11.79
C ALA A 81 6.86 14.84 13.06
N SER A 82 7.24 16.08 12.87
CA SER A 82 7.31 17.09 13.95
C SER A 82 5.91 17.61 14.31
N ASN A 83 5.13 17.95 13.29
CA ASN A 83 3.76 18.46 13.41
C ASN A 83 2.91 17.93 12.24
N ASN A 84 1.62 18.28 12.22
CA ASN A 84 0.69 17.86 11.16
C ASN A 84 0.74 16.35 10.84
N LYS A 85 0.96 15.55 11.86
CA LYS A 85 1.22 14.11 11.78
C LYS A 85 0.18 13.35 10.98
N LEU A 86 -1.11 13.61 11.26
CA LEU A 86 -2.22 12.98 10.54
C LEU A 86 -2.24 13.39 9.05
N SER A 87 -1.98 14.67 8.77
CA SER A 87 -1.94 15.15 7.37
C SER A 87 -0.81 14.49 6.57
N ILE A 88 0.34 14.28 7.20
CA ILE A 88 1.49 13.60 6.56
C ILE A 88 1.17 12.12 6.32
N ALA A 89 0.53 11.45 7.30
CA ALA A 89 0.05 10.09 7.13
C ALA A 89 -0.96 9.97 5.98
N LEU A 90 -1.93 10.88 5.91
CA LEU A 90 -2.92 10.93 4.83
C LEU A 90 -2.28 11.22 3.47
N ALA A 91 -1.23 12.03 3.41
CA ALA A 91 -0.47 12.26 2.18
C ALA A 91 0.17 10.96 1.65
N ILE A 92 0.66 10.08 2.54
CA ILE A 92 1.10 8.73 2.17
C ILE A 92 -0.07 7.93 1.56
N GLY A 93 -1.24 7.94 2.24
CA GLY A 93 -2.44 7.26 1.75
C GLY A 93 -2.90 7.74 0.38
N VAL A 94 -2.88 9.06 0.15
CA VAL A 94 -3.24 9.67 -1.15
C VAL A 94 -2.25 9.24 -2.24
N LEU A 95 -0.96 9.27 -1.95
CA LEU A 95 0.06 8.88 -2.94
C LEU A 95 -0.06 7.40 -3.31
N PHE A 96 -0.28 6.53 -2.33
CA PHE A 96 -0.50 5.10 -2.59
C PHE A 96 -1.83 4.84 -3.29
N LEU A 97 -2.89 5.60 -2.99
CA LEU A 97 -4.15 5.54 -3.73
C LEU A 97 -3.95 5.91 -5.21
N VAL A 98 -3.17 6.95 -5.51
CA VAL A 98 -2.82 7.30 -6.91
C VAL A 98 -2.12 6.13 -7.59
N GLY A 99 -1.19 5.46 -6.91
CA GLY A 99 -0.55 4.24 -7.40
C GLY A 99 -1.55 3.10 -7.63
N GLY A 100 -2.50 2.91 -6.70
CA GLY A 100 -3.59 1.93 -6.84
C GLY A 100 -4.50 2.21 -8.03
N VAL A 101 -4.87 3.47 -8.24
CA VAL A 101 -5.64 3.89 -9.43
C VAL A 101 -4.87 3.61 -10.72
N ALA A 102 -3.58 3.96 -10.76
CA ALA A 102 -2.73 3.66 -11.91
C ALA A 102 -2.69 2.14 -12.19
N ASN A 103 -2.60 1.33 -11.13
CA ASN A 103 -2.60 -0.13 -11.24
C ASN A 103 -3.89 -0.68 -11.86
N VAL A 104 -5.06 -0.11 -11.51
CA VAL A 104 -6.35 -0.49 -12.12
C VAL A 104 -6.36 -0.25 -13.64
N PHE A 105 -5.73 0.82 -14.12
CA PHE A 105 -5.59 1.07 -15.56
C PHE A 105 -4.55 0.17 -16.23
N MET A 106 -3.56 -0.30 -15.48
CA MET A 106 -2.48 -1.13 -16.01
C MET A 106 -2.84 -2.61 -16.06
N LEU A 107 -3.67 -3.10 -15.12
CA LEU A 107 -4.03 -4.51 -14.98
C LEU A 107 -5.55 -4.68 -15.07
N PRO A 108 -6.05 -5.64 -15.88
CA PRO A 108 -7.48 -5.92 -16.01
C PRO A 108 -8.02 -6.73 -14.82
N SER A 109 -7.84 -6.19 -13.60
CA SER A 109 -8.33 -6.80 -12.38
C SER A 109 -9.87 -6.78 -12.34
N PRO A 110 -10.51 -7.74 -11.65
CA PRO A 110 -11.96 -7.73 -11.47
C PRO A 110 -12.44 -6.43 -10.82
N ILE A 111 -13.57 -5.89 -11.29
CA ILE A 111 -14.13 -4.61 -10.79
C ILE A 111 -14.37 -4.66 -9.28
N TRP A 112 -14.87 -5.79 -8.76
CA TRP A 112 -15.12 -5.94 -7.33
C TRP A 112 -13.83 -5.78 -6.51
N PHE A 113 -12.70 -6.35 -6.99
CA PHE A 113 -11.41 -6.22 -6.30
C PHE A 113 -10.90 -4.79 -6.38
N SER A 114 -10.93 -4.17 -7.56
CA SER A 114 -10.49 -2.79 -7.74
C SER A 114 -11.26 -1.83 -6.83
N ALA A 115 -12.59 -1.97 -6.75
CA ALA A 115 -13.41 -1.15 -5.87
C ALA A 115 -13.08 -1.38 -4.38
N PHE A 116 -12.99 -2.64 -3.96
CA PHE A 116 -12.66 -3.02 -2.58
C PHE A 116 -11.28 -2.50 -2.16
N ASP A 117 -10.28 -2.68 -3.02
CA ASP A 117 -8.90 -2.25 -2.78
C ASP A 117 -8.79 -0.72 -2.69
N LEU A 118 -9.32 0.00 -3.68
CA LEU A 118 -9.24 1.47 -3.70
C LEU A 118 -9.99 2.14 -2.54
N ILE A 119 -11.09 1.55 -2.08
CA ILE A 119 -11.87 2.11 -0.97
C ILE A 119 -11.21 1.83 0.39
N LEU A 120 -10.65 0.64 0.61
CA LEU A 120 -10.24 0.19 1.94
C LEU A 120 -8.73 0.21 2.19
N ALA A 121 -7.90 -0.05 1.17
CA ALA A 121 -6.47 -0.29 1.38
C ALA A 121 -5.64 0.99 1.59
N TYR A 122 -6.14 2.18 1.27
CA TYR A 122 -5.32 3.38 1.25
C TYR A 122 -5.77 4.42 2.29
N ILE A 123 -6.82 5.18 2.02
CA ILE A 123 -7.22 6.29 2.91
C ILE A 123 -7.63 5.81 4.30
N PRO A 124 -8.49 4.79 4.47
CA PRO A 124 -8.83 4.28 5.81
C PRO A 124 -7.61 3.78 6.58
N MET A 125 -6.70 3.06 5.90
CA MET A 125 -5.47 2.54 6.53
C MET A 125 -4.53 3.67 6.94
N ALA A 126 -4.34 4.68 6.10
CA ALA A 126 -3.53 5.84 6.42
C ALA A 126 -4.12 6.67 7.56
N PHE A 127 -5.44 6.81 7.63
CA PHE A 127 -6.12 7.51 8.71
C PHE A 127 -5.93 6.81 10.05
N LEU A 128 -6.19 5.49 10.11
CA LEU A 128 -5.99 4.69 11.32
C LEU A 128 -4.53 4.73 11.79
N ALA A 129 -3.61 4.50 10.86
CA ALA A 129 -2.18 4.53 11.13
C ALA A 129 -1.70 5.90 11.60
N GLY A 130 -2.18 6.96 10.97
CA GLY A 130 -1.86 8.34 11.33
C GLY A 130 -2.32 8.70 12.74
N LYS A 131 -3.54 8.28 13.13
CA LYS A 131 -4.03 8.47 14.50
C LYS A 131 -3.20 7.71 15.52
N LEU A 132 -2.89 6.44 15.26
CA LEU A 132 -2.04 5.63 16.14
C LEU A 132 -0.64 6.22 16.27
N GLY A 133 -0.01 6.57 15.15
CA GLY A 133 1.33 7.15 15.13
C GLY A 133 1.41 8.51 15.82
N ALA A 134 0.37 9.34 15.72
CA ALA A 134 0.30 10.63 16.39
C ALA A 134 0.15 10.50 17.93
N ASN A 135 -0.68 9.57 18.40
CA ASN A 135 -0.99 9.40 19.81
C ASN A 135 0.18 8.84 20.62
N THR A 136 0.97 7.95 20.04
CA THR A 136 2.09 7.27 20.75
C THR A 136 3.28 8.22 21.03
N SER A 137 3.27 9.45 20.54
CA SER A 137 4.32 10.43 20.80
C SER A 137 4.06 11.33 22.02
N ASN A 138 3.02 11.06 22.77
CA ASN A 138 2.65 11.81 23.99
C ASN A 138 3.02 11.07 25.30
N VAL A 139 3.86 10.03 25.22
CA VAL A 139 4.40 9.28 26.37
C VAL A 139 5.88 9.55 26.53
#